data_798c0ffb067ee6bd3ebc126d6cabccf4
#
_entry.id   798c0ffb067ee6bd3ebc126d6cabccf4
#
_cell.length_a   1.000
_cell.length_b   1.000
_cell.length_c   1.000
_cell.angle_alpha   90.00
_cell.angle_beta   90.00
_cell.angle_gamma   90.00
#
_symmetry.space_group_name_H-M   'P 1'
#
loop_
_entity.id
_entity.type
_entity.pdbx_description
1 polymer ?
#
loop_
_entity_poly.entity_id
_entity_poly.type
_entity_poly.pdbx_seq_one_letter_code
_entity_poly.pdbx_strand_id
1 'polypeptide(L)'
;MDSQNQVVNILLVEDDDVDQEAIQRAFQRQRIVNPITVVPDGIHALSVLRGIDGYQPLPKPYIILLDINMPRMNGIEFLQTIRRDPTLERSIVFILTTSERDEDKMAAYDEQIAGYLVKSRAGVDFTSVVTMLNSFWRIVEFPPEAY
;
A
#
# COMPACT_ATOMS: atom_id res chain seq x y z
N MET A 1 -1.24 -4.92 25.87
CA MET A 1 -2.24 -4.65 24.81
C MET A 1 -2.25 -5.79 23.82
N ASP A 2 -3.40 -6.28 23.50
CA ASP A 2 -3.54 -7.41 22.60
C ASP A 2 -3.30 -6.97 21.15
N SER A 3 -2.33 -7.59 20.48
CA SER A 3 -2.00 -7.29 19.09
C SER A 3 -3.18 -7.54 18.14
N GLN A 4 -4.12 -8.41 18.53
CA GLN A 4 -5.32 -8.71 17.74
C GLN A 4 -6.27 -7.51 17.60
N ASN A 5 -6.15 -6.52 18.47
CA ASN A 5 -6.98 -5.32 18.47
C ASN A 5 -6.35 -4.13 17.74
N GLN A 6 -5.17 -4.32 17.14
CA GLN A 6 -4.52 -3.25 16.40
C GLN A 6 -5.28 -2.95 15.10
N VAL A 7 -5.50 -1.66 14.85
CA VAL A 7 -6.10 -1.20 13.61
C VAL A 7 -5.01 -1.07 12.54
N VAL A 8 -5.15 -1.77 11.44
CA VAL A 8 -4.22 -1.68 10.32
C VAL A 8 -4.61 -0.50 9.43
N ASN A 9 -3.70 0.44 9.26
CA ASN A 9 -3.90 1.59 8.38
C ASN A 9 -3.49 1.21 6.95
N ILE A 10 -4.12 1.82 5.97
CA ILE A 10 -3.86 1.56 4.56
C ILE A 10 -3.43 2.85 3.89
N LEU A 11 -2.27 2.82 3.25
CA LEU A 11 -1.80 3.91 2.39
C LEU A 11 -2.00 3.48 0.95
N LEU A 12 -2.90 4.16 0.25
CA LEU A 12 -3.17 3.92 -1.16
C LEU A 12 -2.43 4.97 -1.98
N VAL A 13 -1.42 4.54 -2.73
CA VAL A 13 -0.62 5.40 -3.58
C VAL A 13 -1.04 5.16 -5.03
N GLU A 14 -1.92 6.03 -5.51
CA GLU A 14 -2.60 5.85 -6.80
C GLU A 14 -2.94 7.22 -7.37
N ASP A 15 -2.55 7.49 -8.61
CA ASP A 15 -2.84 8.79 -9.26
C ASP A 15 -4.17 8.83 -10.00
N ASP A 16 -4.78 7.68 -10.30
CA ASP A 16 -6.03 7.61 -11.04
C ASP A 16 -7.23 7.76 -10.11
N ASP A 17 -8.00 8.84 -10.29
CA ASP A 17 -9.17 9.15 -9.46
C ASP A 17 -10.23 8.05 -9.48
N VAL A 18 -10.43 7.43 -10.64
CA VAL A 18 -11.44 6.37 -10.80
C VAL A 18 -11.05 5.15 -9.98
N ASP A 19 -9.79 4.75 -10.06
CA ASP A 19 -9.28 3.62 -9.28
C ASP A 19 -9.27 3.90 -7.78
N GLN A 20 -8.88 5.12 -7.38
CA GLN A 20 -8.94 5.53 -5.97
C GLN A 20 -10.35 5.34 -5.41
N GLU A 21 -11.35 5.83 -6.13
CA GLU A 21 -12.73 5.75 -5.71
C GLU A 21 -13.24 4.31 -5.70
N ALA A 22 -12.92 3.54 -6.73
CA ALA A 22 -13.34 2.14 -6.85
C ALA A 22 -12.80 1.29 -5.70
N ILE A 23 -11.54 1.48 -5.34
CA ILE A 23 -10.91 0.76 -4.24
C ILE A 23 -11.59 1.12 -2.91
N GLN A 24 -11.80 2.40 -2.65
CA GLN A 24 -12.48 2.85 -1.42
C GLN A 24 -13.90 2.30 -1.31
N ARG A 25 -14.63 2.26 -2.43
CA ARG A 25 -15.97 1.67 -2.47
C ARG A 25 -15.93 0.17 -2.18
N ALA A 26 -14.93 -0.53 -2.67
CA ALA A 26 -14.79 -1.96 -2.41
C ALA A 26 -14.61 -2.24 -0.91
N PHE A 27 -13.83 -1.43 -0.21
CA PHE A 27 -13.70 -1.53 1.24
C PHE A 27 -15.05 -1.29 1.94
N GLN A 28 -15.78 -0.25 1.51
CA GLN A 28 -17.09 0.07 2.08
C GLN A 28 -18.11 -1.05 1.88
N ARG A 29 -18.16 -1.64 0.68
CA ARG A 29 -19.09 -2.73 0.37
C ARG A 29 -18.82 -3.96 1.22
N GLN A 30 -17.58 -4.23 1.57
CA GLN A 30 -17.22 -5.35 2.43
C GLN A 30 -17.24 -4.99 3.92
N ARG A 31 -17.71 -3.78 4.24
CA ARG A 31 -17.83 -3.27 5.62
C ARG A 31 -16.51 -3.27 6.36
N ILE A 32 -15.42 -3.02 5.64
CA ILE A 32 -14.09 -2.89 6.22
C ILE A 32 -13.88 -1.42 6.56
N VAL A 33 -13.67 -1.15 7.84
CA VAL A 33 -13.61 0.21 8.37
C VAL A 33 -12.19 0.70 8.63
N ASN A 34 -11.19 -0.05 8.18
CA ASN A 34 -9.80 0.34 8.33
C ASN A 34 -9.54 1.72 7.69
N PRO A 35 -8.82 2.62 8.35
CA PRO A 35 -8.54 3.93 7.78
C PRO A 35 -7.72 3.82 6.50
N ILE A 36 -8.12 4.56 5.47
CA ILE A 36 -7.42 4.61 4.19
C ILE A 36 -6.96 6.04 3.95
N THR A 37 -5.66 6.21 3.74
CA THR A 37 -5.08 7.48 3.32
C THR A 37 -4.72 7.36 1.85
N VAL A 38 -5.24 8.26 1.02
CA VAL A 38 -5.01 8.25 -0.43
C VAL A 38 -4.06 9.37 -0.80
N VAL A 39 -3.00 9.03 -1.53
CA VAL A 39 -2.04 10.01 -2.06
C VAL A 39 -1.79 9.72 -3.54
N PRO A 40 -1.46 10.76 -4.34
CA PRO A 40 -1.39 10.59 -5.80
C PRO A 40 -0.04 10.12 -6.33
N ASP A 41 1.03 10.16 -5.54
CA ASP A 41 2.37 9.80 -6.01
C ASP A 41 3.30 9.44 -4.87
N GLY A 42 4.52 9.03 -5.22
CA GLY A 42 5.52 8.59 -4.25
C GLY A 42 6.03 9.72 -3.35
N ILE A 43 6.07 10.95 -3.85
CA ILE A 43 6.54 12.10 -3.06
C ILE A 43 5.56 12.37 -1.90
N HIS A 44 4.26 12.39 -2.19
CA HIS A 44 3.24 12.57 -1.16
C HIS A 44 3.22 11.37 -0.19
N ALA A 45 3.42 10.17 -0.71
CA ALA A 45 3.50 8.97 0.12
C ALA A 45 4.63 9.06 1.15
N LEU A 46 5.82 9.51 0.73
CA LEU A 46 6.94 9.73 1.64
C LEU A 46 6.62 10.77 2.70
N SER A 47 5.96 11.86 2.31
CA SER A 47 5.58 12.91 3.26
C SER A 47 4.64 12.38 4.34
N VAL A 48 3.67 11.56 3.96
CA VAL A 48 2.74 10.92 4.91
C VAL A 48 3.48 9.96 5.84
N LEU A 49 4.34 9.10 5.28
CA LEU A 49 5.08 8.12 6.08
C LEU A 49 6.04 8.78 7.07
N ARG A 50 6.64 9.88 6.67
CA ARG A 50 7.60 10.63 7.49
C ARG A 50 6.95 11.64 8.42
N GLY A 51 5.68 11.97 8.20
CA GLY A 51 4.98 12.98 8.97
C GLY A 51 5.55 14.38 8.76
N ILE A 52 5.84 14.73 7.51
CA ILE A 52 6.37 16.03 7.11
C ILE A 52 5.40 16.73 6.16
N ASP A 53 5.68 17.99 5.81
CA ASP A 53 4.88 18.79 4.87
C ASP A 53 3.40 18.92 5.30
N GLY A 54 3.16 19.02 6.60
CA GLY A 54 1.83 19.18 7.15
C GLY A 54 1.09 17.87 7.41
N TYR A 55 1.67 16.73 7.07
CA TYR A 55 1.06 15.43 7.35
C TYR A 55 1.44 14.92 8.74
N GLN A 56 0.49 14.25 9.39
CA GLN A 56 0.80 13.44 10.56
C GLN A 56 1.41 12.12 10.10
N PRO A 57 2.38 11.55 10.84
CA PRO A 57 2.92 10.24 10.47
C PRO A 57 1.83 9.19 10.44
N LEU A 58 1.86 8.32 9.43
CA LEU A 58 0.90 7.24 9.34
C LEU A 58 1.09 6.27 10.51
N PRO A 59 0.04 6.02 11.31
CA PRO A 59 0.17 5.11 12.44
C PRO A 59 0.48 3.67 12.02
N LYS A 60 1.35 3.02 12.76
CA LYS A 60 1.63 1.59 12.57
C LYS A 60 0.62 0.74 13.34
N PRO A 61 0.31 -0.46 12.89
CA PRO A 61 0.78 -1.09 11.65
C PRO A 61 0.07 -0.52 10.42
N TYR A 62 0.74 -0.58 9.27
CA TYR A 62 0.12 -0.15 8.01
C TYR A 62 0.55 -1.04 6.85
N ILE A 63 -0.26 -1.03 5.81
CA ILE A 63 0.02 -1.67 4.52
C ILE A 63 -0.02 -0.59 3.46
N ILE A 64 0.90 -0.66 2.52
CA ILE A 64 0.95 0.24 1.37
C ILE A 64 0.44 -0.52 0.14
N LEU A 65 -0.57 0.04 -0.53
CA LEU A 65 -1.00 -0.37 -1.86
C LEU A 65 -0.42 0.63 -2.84
N LEU A 66 0.41 0.18 -3.76
CA LEU A 66 1.25 1.05 -4.57
C LEU A 66 1.12 0.75 -6.05
N ASP A 67 0.76 1.76 -6.85
CA ASP A 67 0.85 1.66 -8.30
C ASP A 67 2.28 1.97 -8.75
N ILE A 68 2.71 1.37 -9.85
CA ILE A 68 4.02 1.62 -10.44
C ILE A 68 4.01 2.87 -11.31
N ASN A 69 3.00 3.00 -12.17
CA ASN A 69 2.97 4.06 -13.20
C ASN A 69 2.33 5.33 -12.65
N MET A 70 3.13 6.19 -12.08
CA MET A 70 2.69 7.47 -11.51
C MET A 70 3.63 8.60 -11.93
N PRO A 71 3.13 9.85 -12.03
CA PRO A 71 3.99 11.00 -12.31
C PRO A 71 4.89 11.33 -11.11
N ARG A 72 5.90 12.16 -11.36
CA ARG A 72 6.90 12.63 -10.40
C ARG A 72 7.79 11.51 -9.90
N MET A 73 7.36 10.75 -8.91
CA MET A 73 8.08 9.59 -8.40
C MET A 73 7.22 8.36 -8.65
N ASN A 74 7.68 7.45 -9.53
CA ASN A 74 6.97 6.20 -9.79
C ASN A 74 7.12 5.21 -8.64
N GLY A 75 6.36 4.10 -8.73
CA GLY A 75 6.31 3.12 -7.64
C GLY A 75 7.65 2.44 -7.37
N ILE A 76 8.43 2.15 -8.39
CA ILE A 76 9.75 1.50 -8.20
C ILE A 76 10.73 2.45 -7.50
N GLU A 77 10.75 3.71 -7.92
CA GLU A 77 11.58 4.73 -7.25
C GLU A 77 11.18 4.91 -5.78
N PHE A 78 9.88 4.92 -5.52
CA PHE A 78 9.36 5.00 -4.16
C PHE A 78 9.83 3.79 -3.33
N LEU A 79 9.69 2.58 -3.86
CA LEU A 79 10.15 1.35 -3.18
C LEU A 79 11.62 1.42 -2.83
N GLN A 80 12.45 1.80 -3.80
CA GLN A 80 13.90 1.93 -3.59
C GLN A 80 14.20 2.91 -2.47
N THR A 81 13.46 4.00 -2.42
CA THR A 81 13.65 5.03 -1.40
C THR A 81 13.30 4.52 0.00
N ILE A 82 12.15 3.86 0.17
CA ILE A 82 11.76 3.37 1.49
C ILE A 82 12.65 2.22 1.97
N ARG A 83 13.16 1.39 1.07
CA ARG A 83 14.04 0.27 1.44
C ARG A 83 15.42 0.74 1.92
N ARG A 84 15.81 1.98 1.60
CA ARG A 84 17.06 2.59 2.06
C ARG A 84 16.88 3.49 3.27
N ASP A 85 15.65 3.69 3.71
CA ASP A 85 15.33 4.50 4.89
C ASP A 85 15.17 3.58 6.10
N PRO A 86 16.05 3.67 7.12
CA PRO A 86 16.00 2.77 8.26
C PRO A 86 14.67 2.78 9.03
N THR A 87 13.92 3.88 8.95
CA THR A 87 12.63 3.99 9.63
C THR A 87 11.47 3.41 8.81
N LEU A 88 11.67 3.21 7.50
CA LEU A 88 10.61 2.78 6.57
C LEU A 88 10.91 1.44 5.90
N GLU A 89 12.11 0.91 6.04
CA GLU A 89 12.57 -0.25 5.26
C GLU A 89 11.75 -1.52 5.47
N ARG A 90 11.02 -1.63 6.58
CA ARG A 90 10.20 -2.80 6.89
C ARG A 90 8.74 -2.66 6.51
N SER A 91 8.39 -1.58 5.81
CA SER A 91 7.03 -1.36 5.36
C SER A 91 6.55 -2.51 4.48
N ILE A 92 5.32 -2.96 4.72
CA ILE A 92 4.69 -4.02 3.93
C ILE A 92 4.02 -3.37 2.73
N VAL A 93 4.44 -3.78 1.52
CA VAL A 93 3.97 -3.19 0.28
C VAL A 93 3.38 -4.26 -0.62
N PHE A 94 2.17 -3.99 -1.12
CA PHE A 94 1.58 -4.70 -2.25
C PHE A 94 1.56 -3.77 -3.45
N ILE A 95 2.04 -4.25 -4.59
CA ILE A 95 1.87 -3.53 -5.85
C ILE A 95 0.47 -3.81 -6.37
N LEU A 96 -0.22 -2.78 -6.86
CA LEU A 96 -1.51 -2.90 -7.54
C LEU A 96 -1.46 -2.02 -8.77
N THR A 97 -1.24 -2.62 -9.94
CA THR A 97 -0.90 -1.91 -11.16
C THR A 97 -1.50 -2.57 -12.40
N THR A 98 -1.60 -1.82 -13.49
CA THR A 98 -1.96 -2.39 -14.80
C THR A 98 -0.79 -3.07 -15.47
N SER A 99 0.45 -2.81 -15.04
CA SER A 99 1.64 -3.35 -15.70
C SER A 99 1.76 -4.86 -15.47
N GLU A 100 1.96 -5.58 -16.56
CA GLU A 100 2.28 -7.01 -16.55
C GLU A 100 3.70 -7.28 -17.06
N ARG A 101 4.52 -6.23 -17.18
CA ARG A 101 5.88 -6.34 -17.68
C ARG A 101 6.76 -7.08 -16.67
N ASP A 102 7.55 -8.03 -17.18
CA ASP A 102 8.45 -8.81 -16.34
C ASP A 102 9.50 -7.92 -15.66
N GLU A 103 9.98 -6.86 -16.34
CA GLU A 103 10.93 -5.91 -15.76
C GLU A 103 10.37 -5.24 -14.51
N ASP A 104 9.10 -4.86 -14.55
CA ASP A 104 8.44 -4.22 -13.42
C ASP A 104 8.25 -5.19 -12.26
N LYS A 105 7.85 -6.43 -12.56
CA LYS A 105 7.71 -7.48 -11.55
C LYS A 105 9.04 -7.78 -10.87
N MET A 106 10.09 -7.94 -11.65
CA MET A 106 11.43 -8.22 -11.10
C MET A 106 11.92 -7.07 -10.25
N ALA A 107 11.81 -5.84 -10.74
CA ALA A 107 12.24 -4.65 -9.99
C ALA A 107 11.50 -4.53 -8.65
N ALA A 108 10.18 -4.81 -8.65
CA ALA A 108 9.38 -4.75 -7.44
C ALA A 108 9.77 -5.85 -6.44
N TYR A 109 9.89 -7.09 -6.89
CA TYR A 109 10.28 -8.20 -6.00
C TYR A 109 11.71 -8.05 -5.47
N ASP A 110 12.60 -7.44 -6.23
CA ASP A 110 13.95 -7.11 -5.74
C ASP A 110 13.89 -6.17 -4.53
N GLU A 111 12.83 -5.38 -4.41
CA GLU A 111 12.59 -4.48 -3.29
C GLU A 111 11.66 -5.08 -2.22
N GLN A 112 11.54 -6.41 -2.21
CA GLN A 112 10.93 -7.18 -1.12
C GLN A 112 9.46 -6.84 -0.88
N ILE A 113 8.68 -6.77 -1.95
CA ILE A 113 7.23 -6.59 -1.84
C ILE A 113 6.56 -7.85 -1.31
N ALA A 114 5.39 -7.69 -0.71
CA ALA A 114 4.57 -8.81 -0.23
C ALA A 114 3.82 -9.51 -1.36
N GLY A 115 3.47 -8.79 -2.42
CA GLY A 115 2.82 -9.37 -3.58
C GLY A 115 2.64 -8.36 -4.70
N TYR A 116 2.58 -8.87 -5.93
CA TYR A 116 2.39 -8.08 -7.13
C TYR A 116 0.99 -8.38 -7.69
N LEU A 117 0.10 -7.41 -7.62
CA LEU A 117 -1.30 -7.56 -8.00
C LEU A 117 -1.55 -6.81 -9.30
N VAL A 118 -2.09 -7.51 -10.29
CA VAL A 118 -2.43 -6.90 -11.58
C VAL A 118 -3.89 -6.47 -11.56
N LYS A 119 -4.17 -5.21 -11.90
CA LYS A 119 -5.52 -4.66 -11.81
C LYS A 119 -6.55 -5.46 -12.62
N SER A 120 -6.16 -6.06 -13.74
CA SER A 120 -7.05 -6.90 -14.55
C SER A 120 -7.53 -8.16 -13.84
N ARG A 121 -6.84 -8.59 -12.77
CA ARG A 121 -7.19 -9.77 -11.95
C ARG A 121 -7.73 -9.41 -10.58
N ALA A 122 -7.98 -8.12 -10.35
CA ALA A 122 -8.37 -7.63 -9.02
C ALA A 122 -9.82 -7.98 -8.64
N GLY A 123 -10.56 -8.59 -9.55
CA GLY A 123 -11.99 -8.85 -9.40
C GLY A 123 -12.82 -7.65 -9.85
N VAL A 124 -14.14 -7.81 -9.85
CA VAL A 124 -15.05 -6.72 -10.18
C VAL A 124 -14.86 -5.61 -9.16
N ASP A 125 -14.55 -4.41 -9.63
CA ASP A 125 -14.37 -3.24 -8.77
C ASP A 125 -13.43 -3.49 -7.59
N PHE A 126 -12.34 -4.21 -7.83
CA PHE A 126 -11.30 -4.52 -6.82
C PHE A 126 -11.78 -5.40 -5.65
N THR A 127 -12.88 -6.09 -5.80
CA THR A 127 -13.45 -6.92 -4.73
C THR A 127 -12.46 -7.98 -4.24
N SER A 128 -11.78 -8.67 -5.17
CA SER A 128 -10.84 -9.75 -4.81
C SER A 128 -9.62 -9.23 -4.06
N VAL A 129 -9.11 -8.06 -4.43
CA VAL A 129 -7.99 -7.42 -3.72
C VAL A 129 -8.37 -7.13 -2.27
N VAL A 130 -9.53 -6.52 -2.07
CA VAL A 130 -10.00 -6.15 -0.73
C VAL A 130 -10.23 -7.39 0.13
N THR A 131 -10.81 -8.44 -0.45
CA THR A 131 -11.02 -9.72 0.26
C THR A 131 -9.68 -10.31 0.70
N MET A 132 -8.69 -10.33 -0.19
CA MET A 132 -7.36 -10.85 0.12
C MET A 132 -6.69 -10.04 1.23
N LEU A 133 -6.73 -8.71 1.14
CA LEU A 133 -6.12 -7.84 2.14
C LEU A 133 -6.77 -8.03 3.52
N ASN A 134 -8.09 -8.13 3.57
CA ASN A 134 -8.80 -8.36 4.82
C ASN A 134 -8.37 -9.68 5.48
N SER A 135 -8.16 -10.72 4.68
CA SER A 135 -7.63 -11.99 5.19
C SER A 135 -6.18 -11.88 5.62
N PHE A 136 -5.38 -11.14 4.85
CA PHE A 136 -3.95 -10.96 5.13
C PHE A 136 -3.71 -10.38 6.51
N TRP A 137 -4.27 -9.22 6.83
CA TRP A 137 -3.96 -8.56 8.11
C TRP A 137 -4.59 -9.24 9.33
N ARG A 138 -5.54 -10.16 9.13
CA ARG A 138 -6.09 -10.96 10.23
C ARG A 138 -5.20 -12.13 10.62
N ILE A 139 -4.34 -12.57 9.70
CA ILE A 139 -3.54 -13.78 9.87
C ILE A 139 -2.06 -13.45 10.09
N VAL A 140 -1.55 -12.41 9.41
CA VAL A 140 -0.12 -12.10 9.36
C VAL A 140 0.30 -11.28 10.57
N GLU A 141 1.40 -11.67 11.21
CA GLU A 141 2.04 -10.89 12.24
C GLU A 141 2.86 -9.78 11.58
N PHE A 142 2.61 -8.54 12.00
CA PHE A 142 3.37 -7.39 11.50
C PHE A 142 4.70 -7.25 12.22
N PRO A 143 5.70 -6.59 11.58
CA PRO A 143 6.97 -6.31 12.26
C PRO A 143 6.73 -5.55 13.56
N PRO A 144 7.44 -5.89 14.65
CA PRO A 144 7.32 -5.16 15.91
C PRO A 144 7.72 -3.69 15.75
N GLU A 145 7.02 -2.80 16.46
CA GLU A 145 7.31 -1.36 16.41
C GLU A 145 8.68 -0.98 16.97
N ALA A 146 9.24 -1.84 17.81
CA ALA A 146 10.51 -1.55 18.47
C ALA A 146 11.73 -1.57 17.54
N TYR A 147 11.54 -1.83 16.26
CA TYR A 147 12.62 -1.88 15.28
C TYR A 147 12.55 -0.77 14.26
#